data_6de49d622d480f7ff168b6511877c96e
#
_entry.id   6de49d622d480f7ff168b6511877c96e
#
_cell.length_a   1.000
_cell.length_b   1.000
_cell.length_c   1.000
_cell.angle_alpha   90.00
_cell.angle_beta   90.00
_cell.angle_gamma   90.00
#
_symmetry.space_group_name_H-M   'P 1'
#
loop_
_entity.id
_entity.type
_entity.pdbx_description
1 polymer ?
#
loop_
_entity_poly.entity_id
_entity_poly.type
_entity_poly.pdbx_seq_one_letter_code
_entity_poly.pdbx_strand_id
1 'polypeptide(L)'
;MLPPVATRLMPVITSPANPRVKRVVKLRKSAGSGGRRSTGRFLAEGAREVSRAMAAGIAVEELFVCRDLAGAGAGADAAGVAAEHAAAAGSEVIEVNEAVLRKMSYHREPEGLLAVCVRPGTGLDRLPAVNDGTLWLVAVGTEKPGNLGAMARTADAAGCSAVIAAGTPVDPFHPNALRASTGAVFALPVVTCGEDEARAALRERGVRLLAAAVDGAVAWDD
;
A
#
# COMPACT_ATOMS: atom_id res chain seq x y z
N MET A 1 -18.15 -15.72 -25.14
CA MET A 1 -19.13 -15.46 -24.06
C MET A 1 -18.76 -16.36 -22.91
N LEU A 2 -18.02 -15.84 -21.90
CA LEU A 2 -17.69 -16.58 -20.68
C LEU A 2 -18.99 -16.69 -19.84
N PRO A 3 -19.26 -17.83 -19.19
CA PRO A 3 -20.44 -17.95 -18.35
C PRO A 3 -20.29 -17.00 -17.14
N PRO A 4 -21.41 -16.46 -16.61
CA PRO A 4 -21.36 -15.63 -15.43
C PRO A 4 -20.79 -16.45 -14.28
N VAL A 5 -19.70 -15.95 -13.70
CA VAL A 5 -19.16 -16.49 -12.45
C VAL A 5 -20.30 -16.42 -11.44
N ALA A 6 -20.77 -17.56 -10.99
CA ALA A 6 -21.80 -17.65 -9.97
C ALA A 6 -21.22 -16.97 -8.69
N THR A 7 -21.54 -15.70 -8.53
CA THR A 7 -21.24 -14.95 -7.31
C THR A 7 -21.98 -15.64 -6.20
N ARG A 8 -21.27 -16.47 -5.43
CA ARG A 8 -21.81 -17.09 -4.22
C ARG A 8 -22.21 -15.94 -3.32
N LEU A 9 -23.51 -15.63 -3.26
CA LEU A 9 -24.06 -14.60 -2.39
C LEU A 9 -23.70 -14.97 -0.95
N MET A 10 -22.59 -14.44 -0.47
CA MET A 10 -22.24 -14.52 0.95
C MET A 10 -23.21 -13.62 1.71
N PRO A 11 -23.71 -14.05 2.88
CA PRO A 11 -24.61 -13.21 3.66
C PRO A 11 -23.88 -11.91 4.03
N VAL A 12 -24.57 -10.78 3.87
CA VAL A 12 -24.06 -9.45 4.22
C VAL A 12 -23.69 -9.42 5.70
N ILE A 13 -22.46 -9.02 6.02
CA ILE A 13 -22.05 -8.82 7.41
C ILE A 13 -22.59 -7.47 7.89
N THR A 14 -23.56 -7.51 8.78
CA THR A 14 -24.20 -6.31 9.35
C THR A 14 -23.78 -6.03 10.80
N SER A 15 -23.20 -7.04 11.49
CA SER A 15 -22.83 -6.91 12.89
C SER A 15 -21.35 -6.48 13.07
N PRO A 16 -21.09 -5.35 13.73
CA PRO A 16 -19.76 -4.96 14.15
C PRO A 16 -19.07 -5.92 15.15
N ALA A 17 -19.83 -6.85 15.72
CA ALA A 17 -19.31 -7.88 16.62
C ALA A 17 -18.79 -9.12 15.88
N ASN A 18 -18.99 -9.22 14.57
CA ASN A 18 -18.50 -10.32 13.75
C ASN A 18 -16.99 -10.54 13.95
N PRO A 19 -16.51 -11.79 14.09
CA PRO A 19 -15.10 -12.11 14.29
C PRO A 19 -14.17 -11.55 13.21
N ARG A 20 -14.59 -11.52 11.93
CA ARG A 20 -13.83 -10.95 10.83
C ARG A 20 -13.63 -9.44 11.01
N VAL A 21 -14.71 -8.72 11.37
CA VAL A 21 -14.67 -7.28 11.66
C VAL A 21 -13.71 -6.98 12.79
N LYS A 22 -13.77 -7.75 13.89
CA LYS A 22 -12.84 -7.60 15.02
C LYS A 22 -11.38 -7.80 14.61
N ARG A 23 -11.11 -8.81 13.75
CA ARG A 23 -9.75 -9.07 13.21
C ARG A 23 -9.23 -7.88 12.40
N VAL A 24 -10.05 -7.33 11.48
CA VAL A 24 -9.69 -6.16 10.67
C VAL A 24 -9.45 -4.92 11.54
N VAL A 25 -10.33 -4.67 12.52
CA VAL A 25 -10.15 -3.58 13.48
C VAL A 25 -8.86 -3.72 14.29
N LYS A 26 -8.49 -4.94 14.69
CA LYS A 26 -7.22 -5.22 15.37
C LYS A 26 -6.03 -4.92 14.43
N LEU A 27 -6.09 -5.37 13.18
CA LEU A 27 -5.06 -5.08 12.17
C LEU A 27 -4.92 -3.58 11.91
N ARG A 28 -6.04 -2.84 11.82
CA ARG A 28 -6.04 -1.37 11.69
C ARG A 28 -5.33 -0.70 12.87
N LYS A 29 -5.63 -1.09 14.10
CA LYS A 29 -5.06 -0.50 15.32
C LYS A 29 -3.56 -0.79 15.48
N SER A 30 -3.06 -1.88 14.93
CA SER A 30 -1.64 -2.21 14.95
C SER A 30 -0.81 -1.39 13.95
N ALA A 31 -1.44 -0.43 13.26
CA ALA A 31 -0.80 0.52 12.39
C ALA A 31 0.15 1.44 13.18
N GLY A 32 1.45 1.22 13.12
CA GLY A 32 2.46 2.02 13.82
C GLY A 32 3.21 1.27 14.94
N SER A 33 2.72 0.12 15.41
CA SER A 33 3.30 -0.60 16.55
C SER A 33 4.03 -1.92 16.17
N GLY A 34 4.51 -2.06 14.94
CA GLY A 34 5.13 -3.33 14.51
C GLY A 34 4.14 -4.48 14.32
N GLY A 35 2.90 -4.35 14.79
CA GLY A 35 1.90 -5.42 14.77
C GLY A 35 1.48 -5.88 13.37
N ARG A 36 1.52 -4.99 12.35
CA ARG A 36 1.30 -5.39 10.95
C ARG A 36 2.47 -6.20 10.39
N ARG A 37 3.69 -5.91 10.82
CA ARG A 37 4.86 -6.74 10.45
C ARG A 37 4.71 -8.14 11.01
N SER A 38 4.21 -8.28 12.25
CA SER A 38 4.01 -9.59 12.88
C SER A 38 2.87 -10.40 12.28
N THR A 39 1.83 -9.75 11.73
CA THR A 39 0.71 -10.46 11.07
C THR A 39 0.96 -10.77 9.60
N GLY A 40 1.98 -10.18 8.97
CA GLY A 40 2.23 -10.31 7.54
C GLY A 40 1.12 -9.74 6.65
N ARG A 41 0.28 -8.82 7.19
CA ARG A 41 -0.87 -8.25 6.48
C ARG A 41 -0.95 -6.74 6.64
N PHE A 42 -1.64 -6.10 5.69
CA PHE A 42 -1.99 -4.68 5.76
C PHE A 42 -3.39 -4.43 5.18
N LEU A 43 -3.91 -3.22 5.35
CA LEU A 43 -5.20 -2.80 4.80
C LEU A 43 -4.98 -1.81 3.66
N ALA A 44 -5.63 -2.06 2.51
CA ALA A 44 -5.79 -1.09 1.44
C ALA A 44 -7.24 -0.63 1.41
N GLU A 45 -7.46 0.68 1.36
CA GLU A 45 -8.81 1.29 1.40
C GLU A 45 -9.03 2.12 0.12
N GLY A 46 -10.21 1.95 -0.48
CA GLY A 46 -10.60 2.61 -1.72
C GLY A 46 -10.29 1.79 -2.98
N ALA A 47 -11.08 2.03 -4.03
CA ALA A 47 -11.00 1.27 -5.28
C ALA A 47 -9.63 1.43 -5.97
N ARG A 48 -9.07 2.65 -5.93
CA ARG A 48 -7.77 2.96 -6.55
C ARG A 48 -6.63 2.19 -5.91
N GLU A 49 -6.51 2.22 -4.58
CA GLU A 49 -5.46 1.55 -3.82
C GLU A 49 -5.58 0.03 -3.94
N VAL A 50 -6.78 -0.51 -3.88
CA VAL A 50 -7.05 -1.95 -4.06
C VAL A 50 -6.67 -2.40 -5.46
N SER A 51 -7.12 -1.68 -6.51
CA SER A 51 -6.80 -2.02 -7.91
C SER A 51 -5.29 -1.94 -8.18
N ARG A 52 -4.59 -0.94 -7.65
CA ARG A 52 -3.13 -0.81 -7.79
C ARG A 52 -2.37 -1.90 -7.06
N ALA A 53 -2.83 -2.29 -5.86
CA ALA A 53 -2.24 -3.42 -5.14
C ALA A 53 -2.36 -4.71 -5.95
N MET A 54 -3.53 -5.01 -6.50
CA MET A 54 -3.75 -6.18 -7.36
C MET A 54 -2.91 -6.13 -8.63
N ALA A 55 -2.87 -4.97 -9.31
CA ALA A 55 -2.06 -4.79 -10.52
C ALA A 55 -0.55 -5.00 -10.25
N ALA A 56 -0.08 -4.70 -9.04
CA ALA A 56 1.29 -4.97 -8.59
C ALA A 56 1.52 -6.43 -8.12
N GLY A 57 0.55 -7.32 -8.30
CA GLY A 57 0.65 -8.72 -7.90
C GLY A 57 0.54 -8.97 -6.39
N ILE A 58 0.05 -8.00 -5.62
CA ILE A 58 -0.16 -8.18 -4.19
C ILE A 58 -1.43 -9.04 -3.99
N ALA A 59 -1.28 -10.13 -3.25
CA ALA A 59 -2.39 -11.00 -2.96
C ALA A 59 -3.38 -10.32 -2.01
N VAL A 60 -4.65 -10.24 -2.43
CA VAL A 60 -5.79 -9.81 -1.63
C VAL A 60 -6.46 -11.06 -1.07
N GLU A 61 -6.48 -11.22 0.23
CA GLU A 61 -7.12 -12.38 0.89
C GLU A 61 -8.61 -12.17 1.03
N GLU A 62 -9.02 -10.99 1.50
CA GLU A 62 -10.41 -10.62 1.72
C GLU A 62 -10.67 -9.21 1.17
N LEU A 63 -11.76 -9.04 0.44
CA LEU A 63 -12.25 -7.75 -0.02
C LEU A 63 -13.63 -7.48 0.56
N PHE A 64 -13.73 -6.46 1.40
CA PHE A 64 -15.00 -5.99 1.97
C PHE A 64 -15.57 -4.90 1.06
N VAL A 65 -16.83 -5.09 0.66
CA VAL A 65 -17.55 -4.20 -0.25
C VAL A 65 -18.78 -3.64 0.44
N CYS A 66 -18.91 -2.32 0.47
CA CYS A 66 -20.13 -1.64 0.89
C CYS A 66 -20.66 -0.81 -0.29
N ARG A 67 -21.75 -1.29 -0.90
CA ARG A 67 -22.34 -0.64 -2.09
C ARG A 67 -22.85 0.75 -1.80
N ASP A 68 -23.42 0.97 -0.61
CA ASP A 68 -23.96 2.27 -0.20
C ASP A 68 -22.89 3.37 -0.15
N LEU A 69 -21.65 3.02 0.24
CA LEU A 69 -20.51 3.92 0.32
C LEU A 69 -19.70 4.02 -0.97
N ALA A 70 -19.83 3.05 -1.88
CA ALA A 70 -19.19 3.12 -3.20
C ALA A 70 -19.80 4.23 -4.08
N GLY A 71 -20.99 4.74 -3.69
CA GLY A 71 -21.67 5.78 -4.42
C GLY A 71 -22.33 5.29 -5.71
N ALA A 72 -22.57 6.22 -6.63
CA ALA A 72 -23.13 5.95 -7.95
C ALA A 72 -22.14 6.37 -9.07
N GLY A 73 -22.35 5.86 -10.28
CA GLY A 73 -21.51 6.16 -11.43
C GLY A 73 -20.09 5.59 -11.30
N ALA A 74 -19.09 6.36 -11.72
CA ALA A 74 -17.69 5.89 -11.83
C ALA A 74 -17.12 5.27 -10.55
N GLY A 75 -17.54 5.72 -9.37
CA GLY A 75 -17.12 5.14 -8.10
C GLY A 75 -17.66 3.73 -7.89
N ALA A 76 -18.95 3.52 -8.14
CA ALA A 76 -19.59 2.21 -8.07
C ALA A 76 -19.03 1.25 -9.13
N ASP A 77 -18.80 1.74 -10.35
CA ASP A 77 -18.20 0.96 -11.44
C ASP A 77 -16.78 0.50 -11.07
N ALA A 78 -15.95 1.38 -10.55
CA ALA A 78 -14.60 1.04 -10.09
C ALA A 78 -14.61 0.02 -8.95
N ALA A 79 -15.53 0.14 -8.00
CA ALA A 79 -15.70 -0.82 -6.92
C ALA A 79 -16.16 -2.19 -7.43
N GLY A 80 -17.07 -2.22 -8.40
CA GLY A 80 -17.54 -3.44 -9.06
C GLY A 80 -16.40 -4.16 -9.78
N VAL A 81 -15.64 -3.44 -10.62
CA VAL A 81 -14.50 -3.98 -11.35
C VAL A 81 -13.44 -4.53 -10.38
N ALA A 82 -13.13 -3.81 -9.31
CA ALA A 82 -12.16 -4.27 -8.32
C ALA A 82 -12.63 -5.55 -7.63
N ALA A 83 -13.94 -5.66 -7.32
CA ALA A 83 -14.53 -6.85 -6.71
C ALA A 83 -14.50 -8.07 -7.66
N GLU A 84 -14.80 -7.88 -8.95
CA GLU A 84 -14.71 -8.93 -9.96
C GLU A 84 -13.28 -9.42 -10.13
N HIS A 85 -12.30 -8.53 -10.24
CA HIS A 85 -10.88 -8.89 -10.35
C HIS A 85 -10.39 -9.63 -9.11
N ALA A 86 -10.78 -9.18 -7.91
CA ALA A 86 -10.42 -9.85 -6.66
C ALA A 86 -11.00 -11.27 -6.60
N ALA A 87 -12.28 -11.44 -6.96
CA ALA A 87 -12.91 -12.75 -7.01
C ALA A 87 -12.24 -13.68 -8.03
N ALA A 88 -11.91 -13.17 -9.22
CA ALA A 88 -11.19 -13.93 -10.25
C ALA A 88 -9.79 -14.35 -9.80
N ALA A 89 -9.13 -13.55 -8.95
CA ALA A 89 -7.84 -13.87 -8.35
C ALA A 89 -7.94 -14.81 -7.13
N GLY A 90 -9.15 -15.24 -6.75
CA GLY A 90 -9.38 -16.16 -5.63
C GLY A 90 -9.55 -15.48 -4.27
N SER A 91 -9.69 -14.16 -4.24
CA SER A 91 -10.00 -13.42 -3.00
C SER A 91 -11.42 -13.72 -2.51
N GLU A 92 -11.61 -13.73 -1.20
CA GLU A 92 -12.96 -13.80 -0.62
C GLU A 92 -13.61 -12.40 -0.65
N VAL A 93 -14.64 -12.23 -1.49
CA VAL A 93 -15.40 -10.97 -1.59
C VAL A 93 -16.59 -11.01 -0.63
N ILE A 94 -16.65 -10.06 0.29
CA ILE A 94 -17.57 -10.02 1.42
C ILE A 94 -18.37 -8.73 1.39
N GLU A 95 -19.69 -8.83 1.25
CA GLU A 95 -20.54 -7.66 1.34
C GLU A 95 -20.78 -7.26 2.80
N VAL A 96 -20.69 -5.94 3.07
CA VAL A 96 -20.88 -5.37 4.41
C VAL A 96 -21.76 -4.13 4.34
N ASN A 97 -22.45 -3.80 5.44
CA ASN A 97 -23.16 -2.54 5.54
C ASN A 97 -22.21 -1.38 5.91
N GLU A 98 -22.70 -0.15 5.76
CA GLU A 98 -21.97 1.08 6.06
C GLU A 98 -21.38 1.12 7.47
N ALA A 99 -22.16 0.75 8.50
CA ALA A 99 -21.72 0.77 9.88
C ALA A 99 -20.51 -0.14 10.14
N VAL A 100 -20.50 -1.31 9.49
CA VAL A 100 -19.39 -2.27 9.56
C VAL A 100 -18.16 -1.72 8.83
N LEU A 101 -18.31 -1.22 7.59
CA LEU A 101 -17.18 -0.70 6.83
C LEU A 101 -16.55 0.51 7.54
N ARG A 102 -17.34 1.47 8.00
CA ARG A 102 -16.85 2.63 8.79
C ARG A 102 -16.09 2.20 10.04
N LYS A 103 -16.53 1.15 10.72
CA LYS A 103 -15.83 0.61 11.90
C LYS A 103 -14.47 0.00 11.53
N MET A 104 -14.35 -0.65 10.38
CA MET A 104 -13.10 -1.27 9.92
C MET A 104 -12.12 -0.25 9.34
N SER A 105 -12.62 0.79 8.69
CA SER A 105 -11.82 1.78 7.98
C SER A 105 -10.94 2.63 8.90
N TYR A 106 -9.77 2.99 8.40
CA TYR A 106 -8.87 3.96 9.02
C TYR A 106 -9.33 5.40 8.72
N HIS A 107 -9.85 5.62 7.50
CA HIS A 107 -10.34 6.91 7.06
C HIS A 107 -11.75 7.19 7.59
N ARG A 108 -12.02 8.49 7.88
CA ARG A 108 -13.34 8.92 8.39
C ARG A 108 -14.45 8.74 7.35
N GLU A 109 -14.11 8.93 6.09
CA GLU A 109 -15.02 8.78 4.94
C GLU A 109 -14.49 7.68 4.02
N PRO A 110 -14.88 6.42 4.26
CA PRO A 110 -14.45 5.31 3.42
C PRO A 110 -15.19 5.31 2.08
N GLU A 111 -14.51 4.88 1.02
CA GLU A 111 -14.98 4.88 -0.37
C GLU A 111 -15.58 3.52 -0.80
N GLY A 112 -16.21 2.79 0.13
CA GLY A 112 -16.94 1.56 -0.17
C GLY A 112 -16.11 0.28 -0.25
N LEU A 113 -14.79 0.34 -0.34
CA LEU A 113 -13.90 -0.82 -0.43
C LEU A 113 -12.83 -0.82 0.67
N LEU A 114 -12.58 -2.01 1.22
CA LEU A 114 -11.47 -2.28 2.13
C LEU A 114 -10.94 -3.69 1.89
N ALA A 115 -9.66 -3.82 1.59
CA ALA A 115 -8.99 -5.09 1.34
C ALA A 115 -8.02 -5.44 2.48
N VAL A 116 -7.99 -6.73 2.83
CA VAL A 116 -6.91 -7.34 3.61
C VAL A 116 -5.92 -7.94 2.63
N CYS A 117 -4.71 -7.39 2.59
CA CYS A 117 -3.67 -7.75 1.64
C CYS A 117 -2.50 -8.44 2.34
N VAL A 118 -1.84 -9.36 1.65
CA VAL A 118 -0.57 -9.96 2.08
C VAL A 118 0.52 -8.90 1.96
N ARG A 119 1.29 -8.71 3.03
CA ARG A 119 2.35 -7.70 3.08
C ARG A 119 3.59 -8.17 2.33
N PRO A 120 4.07 -7.44 1.33
CA PRO A 120 5.38 -7.70 0.73
C PRO A 120 6.53 -7.47 1.71
N GLY A 121 7.67 -8.11 1.46
CA GLY A 121 8.91 -7.79 2.13
C GLY A 121 9.35 -6.35 1.87
N THR A 122 10.09 -5.76 2.83
CA THR A 122 10.66 -4.40 2.71
C THR A 122 12.17 -4.39 3.00
N GLY A 123 12.83 -5.54 2.89
CA GLY A 123 14.27 -5.65 3.11
C GLY A 123 15.10 -5.21 1.90
N LEU A 124 16.41 -5.11 2.10
CA LEU A 124 17.39 -4.73 1.06
C LEU A 124 17.48 -5.73 -0.11
N ASP A 125 16.99 -6.96 0.10
CA ASP A 125 16.83 -7.99 -0.93
C ASP A 125 15.81 -7.61 -2.02
N ARG A 126 14.95 -6.63 -1.75
CA ARG A 126 13.96 -6.12 -2.69
C ARG A 126 14.51 -5.06 -3.65
N LEU A 127 15.72 -4.55 -3.42
CA LEU A 127 16.34 -3.60 -4.33
C LEU A 127 16.60 -4.26 -5.69
N PRO A 128 16.21 -3.62 -6.79
CA PRO A 128 16.52 -4.11 -8.13
C PRO A 128 18.03 -4.14 -8.40
N ALA A 129 18.43 -4.89 -9.41
CA ALA A 129 19.81 -4.85 -9.89
C ALA A 129 20.19 -3.46 -10.39
N VAL A 130 21.43 -3.07 -10.17
CA VAL A 130 21.96 -1.79 -10.65
C VAL A 130 22.28 -1.90 -12.14
N ASN A 131 21.90 -0.86 -12.90
CA ASN A 131 22.24 -0.67 -14.31
C ASN A 131 22.44 0.84 -14.58
N ASP A 132 22.78 1.21 -15.80
CA ASP A 132 23.10 2.60 -16.17
C ASP A 132 21.93 3.58 -15.97
N GLY A 133 20.68 3.09 -15.95
CA GLY A 133 19.48 3.89 -15.69
C GLY A 133 19.01 3.86 -14.24
N THR A 134 19.77 3.26 -13.32
CA THR A 134 19.35 3.13 -11.93
C THR A 134 19.28 4.47 -11.23
N LEU A 135 18.08 4.82 -10.78
CA LEU A 135 17.85 5.97 -9.92
C LEU A 135 17.07 5.51 -8.68
N TRP A 136 17.61 5.71 -7.51
CA TRP A 136 16.97 5.39 -6.22
C TRP A 136 16.83 6.63 -5.36
N LEU A 137 15.67 6.82 -4.77
CA LEU A 137 15.47 7.84 -3.76
C LEU A 137 15.84 7.29 -2.38
N VAL A 138 16.76 7.95 -1.68
CA VAL A 138 17.10 7.61 -0.28
C VAL A 138 16.52 8.68 0.63
N ALA A 139 15.57 8.28 1.49
CA ALA A 139 14.92 9.11 2.48
C ALA A 139 15.46 8.77 3.86
N VAL A 140 16.27 9.65 4.44
CA VAL A 140 16.89 9.46 5.76
C VAL A 140 16.04 10.14 6.83
N GLY A 141 15.82 9.46 7.97
CA GLY A 141 15.15 10.04 9.13
C GLY A 141 13.67 10.39 8.92
N THR A 142 13.00 9.81 7.93
CA THR A 142 11.58 10.08 7.67
C THR A 142 10.69 9.45 8.74
N GLU A 143 10.07 10.26 9.59
CA GLU A 143 9.24 9.78 10.71
C GLU A 143 7.76 9.62 10.35
N LYS A 144 7.25 10.45 9.43
CA LYS A 144 5.82 10.49 9.11
C LYS A 144 5.50 9.58 7.91
N PRO A 145 4.61 8.60 8.05
CA PRO A 145 4.24 7.71 6.94
C PRO A 145 3.70 8.45 5.72
N GLY A 146 2.96 9.55 5.91
CA GLY A 146 2.49 10.37 4.81
C GLY A 146 3.61 11.01 3.99
N ASN A 147 4.71 11.43 4.63
CA ASN A 147 5.88 11.98 3.93
C ASN A 147 6.55 10.89 3.08
N LEU A 148 6.73 9.68 3.64
CA LEU A 148 7.26 8.56 2.87
C LEU A 148 6.38 8.24 1.65
N GLY A 149 5.04 8.25 1.83
CA GLY A 149 4.11 8.06 0.72
C GLY A 149 4.22 9.14 -0.36
N ALA A 150 4.35 10.41 0.03
CA ALA A 150 4.54 11.52 -0.91
C ALA A 150 5.88 11.39 -1.66
N MET A 151 6.96 11.02 -0.97
CA MET A 151 8.25 10.75 -1.58
C MET A 151 8.19 9.59 -2.57
N ALA A 152 7.52 8.48 -2.22
CA ALA A 152 7.33 7.34 -3.11
C ALA A 152 6.55 7.73 -4.38
N ARG A 153 5.52 8.58 -4.26
CA ARG A 153 4.79 9.11 -5.42
C ARG A 153 5.67 9.96 -6.33
N THR A 154 6.50 10.82 -5.74
CA THR A 154 7.43 11.68 -6.52
C THR A 154 8.50 10.82 -7.18
N ALA A 155 9.05 9.83 -6.47
CA ALA A 155 10.03 8.89 -7.00
C ALA A 155 9.48 8.09 -8.19
N ASP A 156 8.25 7.58 -8.09
CA ASP A 156 7.55 6.87 -9.17
C ASP A 156 7.40 7.79 -10.41
N ALA A 157 6.94 9.02 -10.21
CA ALA A 157 6.79 10.01 -11.28
C ALA A 157 8.12 10.42 -11.92
N ALA A 158 9.23 10.40 -11.15
CA ALA A 158 10.58 10.70 -11.64
C ALA A 158 11.29 9.50 -12.27
N GLY A 159 10.64 8.33 -12.36
CA GLY A 159 11.24 7.13 -12.92
C GLY A 159 12.27 6.46 -12.01
N CYS A 160 12.23 6.72 -10.70
CA CYS A 160 13.05 5.97 -9.77
C CYS A 160 12.66 4.48 -9.77
N SER A 161 13.64 3.61 -9.62
CA SER A 161 13.42 2.16 -9.58
C SER A 161 13.29 1.61 -8.15
N ALA A 162 13.55 2.42 -7.11
CA ALA A 162 13.30 2.08 -5.71
C ALA A 162 13.30 3.32 -4.81
N VAL A 163 12.70 3.17 -3.62
CA VAL A 163 12.81 4.10 -2.49
C VAL A 163 13.42 3.37 -1.31
N ILE A 164 14.43 3.96 -0.67
CA ILE A 164 15.07 3.43 0.53
C ILE A 164 14.75 4.39 1.69
N ALA A 165 13.93 3.93 2.65
CA ALA A 165 13.67 4.65 3.88
C ALA A 165 14.67 4.17 4.95
N ALA A 166 15.69 4.99 5.21
CA ALA A 166 16.80 4.68 6.09
C ALA A 166 16.65 5.33 7.48
N GLY A 167 17.02 4.61 8.51
CA GLY A 167 17.13 5.08 9.89
C GLY A 167 15.84 4.94 10.69
N THR A 168 14.73 5.45 10.23
CA THR A 168 13.46 5.43 10.99
C THR A 168 12.58 4.25 10.56
N PRO A 169 11.94 3.53 11.50
CA PRO A 169 11.12 2.37 11.19
C PRO A 169 9.72 2.76 10.67
N VAL A 170 9.65 3.62 9.67
CA VAL A 170 8.38 3.99 9.01
C VAL A 170 7.84 2.79 8.24
N ASP A 171 6.55 2.55 8.38
CA ASP A 171 5.86 1.49 7.65
C ASP A 171 5.32 2.02 6.30
N PRO A 172 5.85 1.57 5.15
CA PRO A 172 5.35 1.98 3.83
C PRO A 172 3.90 1.52 3.59
N PHE A 173 3.42 0.49 4.29
CA PHE A 173 2.03 0.01 4.23
C PHE A 173 1.14 0.62 5.32
N HIS A 174 1.57 1.71 5.95
CA HIS A 174 0.70 2.50 6.81
C HIS A 174 -0.40 3.17 5.98
N PRO A 175 -1.69 3.23 6.41
CA PRO A 175 -2.78 3.84 5.65
C PRO A 175 -2.45 5.25 5.13
N ASN A 176 -1.79 6.07 5.94
CA ASN A 176 -1.36 7.41 5.52
C ASN A 176 -0.29 7.37 4.41
N ALA A 177 0.62 6.38 4.41
CA ALA A 177 1.59 6.23 3.34
C ALA A 177 0.92 5.76 2.05
N LEU A 178 0.03 4.77 2.13
CA LEU A 178 -0.74 4.28 0.99
C LEU A 178 -1.53 5.40 0.32
N ARG A 179 -2.29 6.17 1.12
CA ARG A 179 -3.08 7.29 0.61
C ARG A 179 -2.22 8.40 0.01
N ALA A 180 -1.16 8.83 0.71
CA ALA A 180 -0.28 9.90 0.22
C ALA A 180 0.49 9.52 -1.04
N SER A 181 0.82 8.23 -1.18
CA SER A 181 1.47 7.70 -2.37
C SER A 181 0.51 7.50 -3.55
N THR A 182 -0.80 7.56 -3.31
CA THR A 182 -1.83 7.17 -4.29
C THR A 182 -1.62 5.77 -4.87
N GLY A 183 -0.97 4.87 -4.11
CA GLY A 183 -0.61 3.50 -4.51
C GLY A 183 0.77 3.35 -5.17
N ALA A 184 1.59 4.40 -5.30
CA ALA A 184 2.94 4.30 -5.84
C ALA A 184 3.86 3.36 -5.02
N VAL A 185 3.59 3.19 -3.72
CA VAL A 185 4.30 2.20 -2.89
C VAL A 185 4.09 0.75 -3.33
N PHE A 186 3.16 0.50 -4.23
CA PHE A 186 2.96 -0.83 -4.86
C PHE A 186 3.71 -0.94 -6.18
N ALA A 187 3.93 0.18 -6.88
CA ALA A 187 4.54 0.22 -8.22
C ALA A 187 6.05 0.03 -8.15
N LEU A 188 6.71 0.55 -7.11
CA LEU A 188 8.15 0.43 -6.93
C LEU A 188 8.50 -0.12 -5.53
N PRO A 189 9.62 -0.84 -5.38
CA PRO A 189 10.08 -1.33 -4.09
C PRO A 189 10.31 -0.18 -3.12
N VAL A 190 9.68 -0.22 -1.94
CA VAL A 190 9.99 0.66 -0.81
C VAL A 190 10.68 -0.17 0.26
N VAL A 191 11.99 0.01 0.37
CA VAL A 191 12.86 -0.71 1.31
C VAL A 191 12.98 0.06 2.61
N THR A 192 12.99 -0.64 3.74
CA THR A 192 13.19 -0.05 5.07
C THR A 192 14.37 -0.72 5.76
N CYS A 193 15.37 0.04 6.20
CA CYS A 193 16.57 -0.47 6.86
C CYS A 193 17.20 0.58 7.80
N GLY A 194 18.23 0.18 8.53
CA GLY A 194 19.08 1.12 9.27
C GLY A 194 19.91 2.00 8.35
N GLU A 195 20.39 3.15 8.84
CA GLU A 195 21.23 4.05 8.03
C GLU A 195 22.54 3.39 7.59
N ASP A 196 23.20 2.68 8.53
CA ASP A 196 24.46 2.00 8.23
C ASP A 196 24.26 0.86 7.23
N GLU A 197 23.15 0.13 7.36
CA GLU A 197 22.76 -0.92 6.40
C GLU A 197 22.53 -0.33 5.00
N ALA A 198 21.81 0.79 4.91
CA ALA A 198 21.58 1.50 3.65
C ALA A 198 22.91 1.93 3.02
N ARG A 199 23.79 2.57 3.81
CA ARG A 199 25.10 3.04 3.36
C ARG A 199 25.99 1.89 2.87
N ALA A 200 26.03 0.80 3.60
CA ALA A 200 26.79 -0.39 3.22
C ALA A 200 26.27 -0.98 1.91
N ALA A 201 24.96 -1.17 1.80
CA ALA A 201 24.31 -1.74 0.62
C ALA A 201 24.49 -0.89 -0.64
N LEU A 202 24.47 0.44 -0.52
CA LEU A 202 24.70 1.37 -1.65
C LEU A 202 26.16 1.36 -2.10
N ARG A 203 27.09 1.32 -1.13
CA ARG A 203 28.54 1.23 -1.44
C ARG A 203 28.89 -0.09 -2.13
N GLU A 204 28.38 -1.22 -1.61
CA GLU A 204 28.62 -2.54 -2.19
C GLU A 204 28.13 -2.62 -3.63
N ARG A 205 27.02 -1.94 -3.94
CA ARG A 205 26.46 -1.89 -5.31
C ARG A 205 27.08 -0.85 -6.22
N GLY A 206 28.07 -0.08 -5.76
CA GLY A 206 28.77 0.92 -6.55
C GLY A 206 27.91 2.12 -6.98
N VAL A 207 26.79 2.39 -6.25
CA VAL A 207 25.89 3.49 -6.59
C VAL A 207 26.50 4.82 -6.13
N ARG A 208 26.51 5.83 -7.03
CA ARG A 208 26.92 7.19 -6.68
C ARG A 208 25.83 7.85 -5.82
N LEU A 209 26.24 8.43 -4.70
CA LEU A 209 25.34 9.16 -3.82
C LEU A 209 25.40 10.67 -4.12
N LEU A 210 24.24 11.26 -4.29
CA LEU A 210 24.03 12.69 -4.37
C LEU A 210 23.18 13.13 -3.18
N ALA A 211 23.62 14.14 -2.44
CA ALA A 211 22.86 14.69 -1.34
C ALA A 211 22.14 15.97 -1.81
N ALA A 212 20.82 16.01 -1.63
CA ALA A 212 20.07 17.24 -1.78
C ALA A 212 20.32 18.12 -0.55
N ALA A 213 20.94 19.29 -0.74
CA ALA A 213 21.24 20.24 0.31
C ALA A 213 20.79 21.65 -0.10
N VAL A 214 20.40 22.47 0.88
CA VAL A 214 19.94 23.85 0.62
C VAL A 214 21.12 24.77 0.23
N ASP A 215 22.29 24.45 0.76
CA ASP A 215 23.58 25.15 0.54
C ASP A 215 24.53 24.31 -0.35
N GLY A 216 23.97 23.51 -1.24
CA GLY A 216 24.72 22.66 -2.17
C GLY A 216 25.62 23.48 -3.09
N ALA A 217 26.80 22.92 -3.39
CA ALA A 217 27.80 23.56 -4.23
C ALA A 217 27.50 23.50 -5.74
N VAL A 218 26.53 22.64 -6.14
CA VAL A 218 26.16 22.41 -7.55
C VAL A 218 24.66 22.55 -7.69
N ALA A 219 24.18 23.26 -8.70
CA ALA A 219 22.74 23.32 -8.99
C ALA A 219 22.24 21.95 -9.49
N TRP A 220 20.97 21.66 -9.26
CA TRP A 220 20.39 20.34 -9.58
C TRP A 220 20.30 20.07 -11.08
N ASP A 221 20.38 21.12 -11.90
CA ASP A 221 20.28 21.14 -13.36
C ASP A 221 21.64 21.27 -14.08
N ASP A 222 22.72 21.31 -13.32
CA ASP A 222 24.11 21.25 -13.84
C ASP A 222 24.59 19.78 -13.86
#